data_1299e326e5f88fe4d52b2c2d4d160b7c
#
_entry.id   1299e326e5f88fe4d52b2c2d4d160b7c
#
_cell.length_a   1.000
_cell.length_b   1.000
_cell.length_c   1.000
_cell.angle_alpha   90.00
_cell.angle_beta   90.00
_cell.angle_gamma   90.00
#
_symmetry.space_group_name_H-M   'P 1'
#
loop_
_entity.id
_entity.type
_entity.pdbx_description
1 polymer ?
#
loop_
_entity_poly.entity_id
_entity_poly.type
_entity_poly.pdbx_seq_one_letter_code
_entity_poly.pdbx_strand_id
1 'polypeptide(L)'
;MNMIRLVESFNLFLAVLFTVAYFYQLVYLVIGLVKRRRWKQAEAAQYHRYAAVISARNEAGVIGELIQSLKQQNYPAHLLDVYVVADNCTDDTAQVSRRAGAIVYERFNQNKKGKGYALNFLFRTLAREGRDQYDAYFIFDADNLVDPNFVLEMNKVYDQGGYGAITCYRNSRNFGANWISAGYAVWFLREARFLNFPRMLLGTNCHVSGTGFLISADVIRENKGWPYHLLTEDIEFSVGCALKGRRIGYCDKAVIYDEQPTTFRQSWDQRLRWSKGFYQVDAKYGAQLVKGFCQKPTRKSWSCYDMFMTVAPGMLLTLVTIAFNLVMCFACLGQPMYIIRGIFDVAGSFLMSTVCSFYLGLLLYGLLTVLCLSLIHISEPTRHAQI
;
A
#
# COMPACT_ATOMS: atom_id res chain seq x y z
N MET A 1 31.08 -33.63 -1.35
CA MET A 1 30.73 -32.54 -0.39
C MET A 1 29.70 -33.12 0.56
N ASN A 2 29.89 -33.02 1.87
CA ASN A 2 28.97 -33.60 2.85
C ASN A 2 27.59 -32.88 2.73
N MET A 3 26.51 -33.65 2.66
CA MET A 3 25.12 -33.09 2.53
C MET A 3 24.83 -32.04 3.60
N ILE A 4 25.32 -32.23 4.85
CA ILE A 4 25.15 -31.25 5.93
C ILE A 4 25.77 -29.90 5.53
N ARG A 5 27.01 -29.88 5.03
CA ARG A 5 27.67 -28.64 4.60
C ARG A 5 26.95 -27.96 3.41
N LEU A 6 26.31 -28.74 2.54
CA LEU A 6 25.53 -28.19 1.44
C LEU A 6 24.33 -27.40 1.98
N VAL A 7 23.61 -27.98 2.96
CA VAL A 7 22.44 -27.32 3.58
C VAL A 7 22.86 -26.06 4.34
N GLU A 8 23.95 -26.15 5.13
CA GLU A 8 24.50 -24.98 5.85
C GLU A 8 24.91 -23.85 4.90
N SER A 9 25.68 -24.16 3.86
CA SER A 9 26.17 -23.16 2.91
C SER A 9 25.04 -22.51 2.12
N PHE A 10 24.02 -23.28 1.73
CA PHE A 10 22.88 -22.75 1.00
C PHE A 10 22.01 -21.86 1.87
N ASN A 11 21.73 -22.28 3.11
CA ASN A 11 20.97 -21.49 4.06
C ASN A 11 21.70 -20.18 4.42
N LEU A 12 23.03 -20.24 4.62
CA LEU A 12 23.85 -19.05 4.85
C LEU A 12 23.80 -18.11 3.62
N PHE A 13 23.93 -18.66 2.41
CA PHE A 13 23.83 -17.87 1.18
C PHE A 13 22.48 -17.13 1.09
N LEU A 14 21.36 -17.81 1.38
CA LEU A 14 20.04 -17.20 1.38
C LEU A 14 19.91 -16.11 2.44
N ALA A 15 20.43 -16.34 3.65
CA ALA A 15 20.42 -15.34 4.73
C ALA A 15 21.21 -14.07 4.36
N VAL A 16 22.40 -14.25 3.78
CA VAL A 16 23.23 -13.13 3.31
C VAL A 16 22.54 -12.40 2.17
N LEU A 17 22.01 -13.13 1.18
CA LEU A 17 21.28 -12.54 0.06
C LEU A 17 20.10 -11.70 0.54
N PHE A 18 19.29 -12.24 1.46
CA PHE A 18 18.15 -11.52 2.04
C PHE A 18 18.62 -10.25 2.78
N THR A 19 19.65 -10.37 3.62
CA THR A 19 20.18 -9.23 4.39
C THR A 19 20.69 -8.12 3.46
N VAL A 20 21.48 -8.46 2.44
CA VAL A 20 22.02 -7.50 1.48
C VAL A 20 20.89 -6.83 0.68
N ALA A 21 19.95 -7.64 0.20
CA ALA A 21 18.82 -7.15 -0.60
C ALA A 21 17.92 -6.16 0.18
N TYR A 22 17.71 -6.38 1.49
CA TYR A 22 16.85 -5.51 2.31
C TYR A 22 17.63 -4.46 3.12
N PHE A 23 18.95 -4.41 3.04
CA PHE A 23 19.77 -3.45 3.78
C PHE A 23 19.37 -1.99 3.56
N TYR A 24 18.89 -1.65 2.36
CA TYR A 24 18.42 -0.29 2.04
C TYR A 24 17.28 0.21 2.96
N GLN A 25 16.49 -0.69 3.54
CA GLN A 25 15.44 -0.31 4.48
C GLN A 25 16.00 0.27 5.78
N LEU A 26 17.22 -0.11 6.18
CA LEU A 26 17.92 0.54 7.31
C LEU A 26 18.28 1.99 6.95
N VAL A 27 18.68 2.25 5.70
CA VAL A 27 18.92 3.62 5.22
C VAL A 27 17.62 4.44 5.28
N TYR A 28 16.51 3.87 4.85
CA TYR A 28 15.20 4.52 4.95
C TYR A 28 14.80 4.80 6.40
N LEU A 29 15.05 3.84 7.30
CA LEU A 29 14.82 4.01 8.73
C LEU A 29 15.59 5.21 9.28
N VAL A 30 16.89 5.30 9.01
CA VAL A 30 17.75 6.41 9.46
C VAL A 30 17.24 7.75 8.89
N ILE A 31 16.91 7.82 7.60
CA ILE A 31 16.34 9.01 6.97
C ILE A 31 15.03 9.42 7.65
N GLY A 32 14.15 8.44 7.87
CA GLY A 32 12.89 8.63 8.56
C GLY A 32 13.04 9.20 9.98
N LEU A 33 14.06 8.78 10.72
CA LEU A 33 14.34 9.27 12.08
C LEU A 33 14.93 10.69 12.08
N VAL A 34 15.90 10.95 11.20
CA VAL A 34 16.73 12.17 11.26
C VAL A 34 16.05 13.37 10.60
N LYS A 35 15.37 13.19 9.46
CA LYS A 35 14.95 14.31 8.60
C LYS A 35 13.56 14.87 8.86
N ARG A 36 12.70 14.25 9.68
CA ARG A 36 11.34 14.74 9.91
C ARG A 36 11.29 16.17 10.43
N ARG A 37 12.18 16.53 11.33
CA ARG A 37 12.20 17.88 11.95
C ARG A 37 12.53 19.01 10.98
N ARG A 38 13.07 18.71 9.80
CA ARG A 38 13.56 19.69 8.82
C ARG A 38 12.68 19.82 7.57
N TRP A 39 11.68 18.93 7.43
CA TRP A 39 10.78 18.99 6.28
C TRP A 39 9.71 20.06 6.48
N LYS A 40 9.76 21.10 5.66
CA LYS A 40 8.69 22.10 5.54
C LYS A 40 8.03 21.91 4.18
N GLN A 41 6.72 21.65 4.18
CA GLN A 41 5.92 21.61 2.97
C GLN A 41 5.69 23.05 2.50
N ALA A 42 5.91 23.32 1.21
CA ALA A 42 5.63 24.62 0.63
C ALA A 42 4.11 24.87 0.59
N GLU A 43 3.70 26.13 0.69
CA GLU A 43 2.30 26.49 0.48
C GLU A 43 1.97 26.40 -1.03
N ALA A 44 0.70 26.13 -1.34
CA ALA A 44 0.21 26.08 -2.72
C ALA A 44 0.07 27.50 -3.28
N ALA A 45 0.44 27.68 -4.54
CA ALA A 45 0.22 28.93 -5.27
C ALA A 45 -1.24 29.04 -5.77
N GLN A 46 -1.89 27.90 -6.04
CA GLN A 46 -3.26 27.83 -6.54
C GLN A 46 -4.05 26.65 -6.02
N TYR A 47 -5.37 26.76 -6.09
CA TYR A 47 -6.30 25.65 -5.83
C TYR A 47 -6.63 24.96 -7.15
N HIS A 48 -6.47 23.64 -7.15
CA HIS A 48 -6.78 22.79 -8.29
C HIS A 48 -8.19 22.18 -8.19
N ARG A 49 -8.75 21.79 -9.32
CA ARG A 49 -10.06 21.13 -9.35
C ARG A 49 -9.94 19.62 -9.23
N TYR A 50 -10.61 19.04 -8.25
CA TYR A 50 -10.54 17.62 -7.94
C TYR A 50 -11.88 16.91 -8.00
N ALA A 51 -11.82 15.60 -8.27
CA ALA A 51 -12.92 14.69 -8.03
C ALA A 51 -12.51 13.62 -7.02
N ALA A 52 -13.25 13.45 -5.94
CA ALA A 52 -13.13 12.33 -5.03
C ALA A 52 -13.96 11.15 -5.56
N VAL A 53 -13.34 10.01 -5.78
CA VAL A 53 -13.94 8.81 -6.34
C VAL A 53 -13.97 7.71 -5.29
N ILE A 54 -15.17 7.21 -5.00
CA ILE A 54 -15.44 6.16 -4.03
C ILE A 54 -16.00 4.94 -4.77
N SER A 55 -15.33 3.79 -4.66
CA SER A 55 -15.86 2.53 -5.14
C SER A 55 -16.50 1.79 -3.97
N ALA A 56 -17.80 1.56 -4.02
CA ALA A 56 -18.58 0.98 -2.94
C ALA A 56 -19.34 -0.27 -3.37
N ARG A 57 -19.42 -1.26 -2.47
CA ARG A 57 -20.18 -2.47 -2.67
C ARG A 57 -20.81 -2.94 -1.37
N ASN A 58 -22.11 -2.69 -1.19
CA ASN A 58 -22.84 -2.98 0.04
C ASN A 58 -22.24 -2.27 1.27
N GLU A 59 -22.08 -0.96 1.17
CA GLU A 59 -21.45 -0.09 2.16
C GLU A 59 -22.44 0.96 2.71
N ALA A 60 -23.75 0.68 2.68
CA ALA A 60 -24.79 1.62 3.11
C ALA A 60 -24.61 2.13 4.54
N GLY A 61 -24.00 1.32 5.43
CA GLY A 61 -23.79 1.66 6.85
C GLY A 61 -22.67 2.68 7.10
N VAL A 62 -21.72 2.86 6.18
CA VAL A 62 -20.49 3.65 6.43
C VAL A 62 -20.26 4.75 5.40
N ILE A 63 -20.69 4.57 4.15
CA ILE A 63 -20.37 5.48 3.03
C ILE A 63 -20.84 6.92 3.26
N GLY A 64 -21.93 7.12 4.01
CA GLY A 64 -22.46 8.44 4.31
C GLY A 64 -21.49 9.32 5.10
N GLU A 65 -20.77 8.73 6.06
CA GLU A 65 -19.78 9.44 6.89
C GLU A 65 -18.60 9.92 6.05
N LEU A 66 -18.08 9.07 5.14
CA LEU A 66 -17.02 9.48 4.22
C LEU A 66 -17.44 10.63 3.33
N ILE A 67 -18.64 10.55 2.69
CA ILE A 67 -19.13 11.62 1.83
C ILE A 67 -19.26 12.94 2.60
N GLN A 68 -19.76 12.90 3.82
CA GLN A 68 -19.86 14.09 4.69
C GLN A 68 -18.48 14.66 5.00
N SER A 69 -17.50 13.83 5.40
CA SER A 69 -16.14 14.27 5.68
C SER A 69 -15.46 14.93 4.46
N LEU A 70 -15.77 14.47 3.25
CA LEU A 70 -15.31 15.07 2.00
C LEU A 70 -16.02 16.39 1.67
N LYS A 71 -17.30 16.52 2.02
CA LYS A 71 -18.05 17.77 1.86
C LYS A 71 -17.65 18.86 2.85
N GLN A 72 -17.09 18.47 4.00
CA GLN A 72 -16.66 19.37 5.08
C GLN A 72 -15.18 19.72 5.00
N GLN A 73 -14.51 19.46 3.88
CA GLN A 73 -13.10 19.80 3.69
C GLN A 73 -12.87 21.31 3.73
N ASN A 74 -11.78 21.74 4.36
CA ASN A 74 -11.29 23.12 4.32
C ASN A 74 -10.69 23.42 2.91
N TYR A 75 -11.56 23.31 1.90
CA TYR A 75 -11.24 23.49 0.48
C TYR A 75 -12.44 24.10 -0.24
N PRO A 76 -12.25 24.94 -1.28
CA PRO A 76 -13.38 25.54 -2.00
C PRO A 76 -14.33 24.48 -2.56
N ALA A 77 -15.59 24.47 -2.09
CA ALA A 77 -16.55 23.41 -2.37
C ALA A 77 -16.84 23.23 -3.88
N HIS A 78 -16.72 24.30 -4.68
CA HIS A 78 -16.93 24.26 -6.14
C HIS A 78 -15.74 23.62 -6.89
N LEU A 79 -14.61 23.36 -6.21
CA LEU A 79 -13.43 22.70 -6.77
C LEU A 79 -13.30 21.22 -6.35
N LEU A 80 -14.26 20.69 -5.59
CA LEU A 80 -14.25 19.30 -5.13
C LEU A 80 -15.61 18.63 -5.39
N ASP A 81 -15.67 17.79 -6.41
CA ASP A 81 -16.82 16.93 -6.66
C ASP A 81 -16.63 15.53 -6.02
N VAL A 82 -17.72 14.93 -5.55
CA VAL A 82 -17.70 13.59 -4.94
C VAL A 82 -18.51 12.62 -5.78
N TYR A 83 -17.83 11.60 -6.31
CA TYR A 83 -18.40 10.53 -7.12
C TYR A 83 -18.42 9.22 -6.38
N VAL A 84 -19.52 8.49 -6.48
CA VAL A 84 -19.63 7.11 -5.97
C VAL A 84 -19.97 6.16 -7.10
N VAL A 85 -19.22 5.08 -7.21
CA VAL A 85 -19.58 3.93 -8.04
C VAL A 85 -20.16 2.85 -7.14
N ALA A 86 -21.49 2.69 -7.17
CA ALA A 86 -22.19 1.59 -6.51
C ALA A 86 -22.05 0.32 -7.38
N ASP A 87 -21.03 -0.51 -7.10
CA ASP A 87 -20.65 -1.66 -7.92
C ASP A 87 -21.33 -2.95 -7.46
N ASN A 88 -22.34 -3.41 -8.21
CA ASN A 88 -23.11 -4.62 -7.90
C ASN A 88 -23.71 -4.61 -6.46
N CYS A 89 -24.18 -3.45 -6.02
CA CYS A 89 -24.85 -3.30 -4.73
C CYS A 89 -26.21 -4.00 -4.72
N THR A 90 -26.55 -4.59 -3.58
CA THR A 90 -27.84 -5.22 -3.28
C THR A 90 -28.56 -4.54 -2.11
N ASP A 91 -27.92 -3.57 -1.49
CA ASP A 91 -28.39 -2.74 -0.39
C ASP A 91 -28.63 -1.27 -0.83
N ASP A 92 -28.93 -0.40 0.12
CA ASP A 92 -29.23 1.02 -0.10
C ASP A 92 -28.01 1.92 -0.31
N THR A 93 -26.81 1.36 -0.59
CA THR A 93 -25.56 2.13 -0.78
C THR A 93 -25.74 3.30 -1.75
N ALA A 94 -26.36 3.07 -2.91
CA ALA A 94 -26.57 4.13 -3.91
C ALA A 94 -27.50 5.24 -3.41
N GLN A 95 -28.56 4.90 -2.69
CA GLN A 95 -29.53 5.88 -2.16
C GLN A 95 -28.90 6.71 -1.03
N VAL A 96 -28.18 6.06 -0.09
CA VAL A 96 -27.46 6.72 1.00
C VAL A 96 -26.45 7.71 0.43
N SER A 97 -25.70 7.31 -0.59
CA SER A 97 -24.71 8.16 -1.25
C SER A 97 -25.33 9.40 -1.89
N ARG A 98 -26.48 9.25 -2.60
CA ARG A 98 -27.20 10.39 -3.20
C ARG A 98 -27.73 11.35 -2.13
N ARG A 99 -28.30 10.82 -1.04
CA ARG A 99 -28.78 11.64 0.11
C ARG A 99 -27.66 12.41 0.78
N ALA A 100 -26.45 11.83 0.85
CA ALA A 100 -25.27 12.50 1.36
C ALA A 100 -24.68 13.54 0.38
N GLY A 101 -25.24 13.68 -0.84
CA GLY A 101 -24.88 14.69 -1.83
C GLY A 101 -23.76 14.28 -2.79
N ALA A 102 -23.50 13.00 -2.98
CA ALA A 102 -22.59 12.48 -4.00
C ALA A 102 -23.29 12.31 -5.36
N ILE A 103 -22.49 12.39 -6.43
CA ILE A 103 -22.89 12.01 -7.79
C ILE A 103 -22.70 10.50 -7.91
N VAL A 104 -23.78 9.75 -8.11
CA VAL A 104 -23.75 8.29 -8.03
C VAL A 104 -23.96 7.65 -9.39
N TYR A 105 -23.03 6.75 -9.74
CA TYR A 105 -23.14 5.85 -10.88
C TYR A 105 -23.32 4.42 -10.38
N GLU A 106 -24.38 3.77 -10.82
CA GLU A 106 -24.63 2.35 -10.52
C GLU A 106 -24.06 1.47 -11.64
N ARG A 107 -23.37 0.42 -11.24
CA ARG A 107 -22.76 -0.53 -12.16
C ARG A 107 -23.15 -1.96 -11.77
N PHE A 108 -23.70 -2.70 -12.72
CA PHE A 108 -24.07 -4.10 -12.56
C PHE A 108 -23.32 -4.96 -13.58
N ASN A 109 -22.29 -5.67 -13.14
CA ASN A 109 -21.51 -6.58 -13.99
C ASN A 109 -20.93 -7.74 -13.16
N GLN A 110 -21.54 -8.90 -13.26
CA GLN A 110 -21.16 -10.08 -12.48
C GLN A 110 -19.83 -10.73 -12.97
N ASN A 111 -19.44 -10.47 -14.22
CA ASN A 111 -18.23 -11.07 -14.80
C ASN A 111 -16.96 -10.24 -14.49
N LYS A 112 -17.10 -8.95 -14.23
CA LYS A 112 -15.98 -8.02 -13.98
C LYS A 112 -16.19 -7.32 -12.64
N LYS A 113 -15.92 -8.04 -11.55
CA LYS A 113 -16.06 -7.54 -10.16
C LYS A 113 -14.75 -6.97 -9.64
N GLY A 114 -14.84 -5.94 -8.79
CA GLY A 114 -13.71 -5.38 -8.07
C GLY A 114 -13.46 -3.91 -8.35
N LYS A 115 -12.71 -3.28 -7.44
CA LYS A 115 -12.43 -1.85 -7.40
C LYS A 115 -11.83 -1.33 -8.71
N GLY A 116 -10.84 -2.02 -9.28
CA GLY A 116 -10.23 -1.61 -10.54
C GLY A 116 -11.21 -1.54 -11.70
N TYR A 117 -12.19 -2.44 -11.77
CA TYR A 117 -13.23 -2.39 -12.81
C TYR A 117 -14.24 -1.28 -12.56
N ALA A 118 -14.58 -0.98 -11.31
CA ALA A 118 -15.46 0.12 -10.94
C ALA A 118 -14.81 1.47 -11.27
N LEU A 119 -13.54 1.66 -10.93
CA LEU A 119 -12.77 2.85 -11.28
C LEU A 119 -12.68 3.05 -12.80
N ASN A 120 -12.35 1.98 -13.55
CA ASN A 120 -12.28 2.06 -15.01
C ASN A 120 -13.63 2.41 -15.64
N PHE A 121 -14.72 1.88 -15.11
CA PHE A 121 -16.07 2.22 -15.55
C PHE A 121 -16.33 3.72 -15.37
N LEU A 122 -16.06 4.27 -14.18
CA LEU A 122 -16.29 5.68 -13.90
C LEU A 122 -15.45 6.58 -14.81
N PHE A 123 -14.14 6.39 -14.87
CA PHE A 123 -13.26 7.24 -15.69
C PHE A 123 -13.66 7.25 -17.16
N ARG A 124 -14.03 6.09 -17.71
CA ARG A 124 -14.53 6.01 -19.09
C ARG A 124 -15.88 6.67 -19.28
N THR A 125 -16.74 6.62 -18.27
CA THR A 125 -18.05 7.27 -18.32
C THR A 125 -17.89 8.78 -18.26
N LEU A 126 -17.07 9.30 -17.33
CA LEU A 126 -16.79 10.74 -17.24
C LEU A 126 -16.18 11.29 -18.52
N ALA A 127 -15.21 10.59 -19.12
CA ALA A 127 -14.60 11.00 -20.39
C ALA A 127 -15.63 11.03 -21.55
N ARG A 128 -16.52 10.03 -21.61
CA ARG A 128 -17.58 9.97 -22.64
C ARG A 128 -18.63 11.07 -22.47
N GLU A 129 -18.91 11.48 -21.23
CA GLU A 129 -19.87 12.53 -20.88
C GLU A 129 -19.24 13.95 -20.91
N GLY A 130 -17.93 14.07 -21.20
CA GLY A 130 -17.22 15.34 -21.17
C GLY A 130 -17.10 15.95 -19.77
N ARG A 131 -17.19 15.12 -18.72
CA ARG A 131 -17.14 15.51 -17.31
C ARG A 131 -15.79 15.18 -16.63
N ASP A 132 -14.75 14.97 -17.40
CA ASP A 132 -13.40 14.61 -16.94
C ASP A 132 -12.43 15.81 -16.83
N GLN A 133 -12.99 17.02 -16.73
CA GLN A 133 -12.23 18.28 -16.65
C GLN A 133 -11.77 18.56 -15.21
N TYR A 134 -11.01 17.63 -14.64
CA TYR A 134 -10.33 17.74 -13.35
C TYR A 134 -8.82 17.78 -13.56
N ASP A 135 -8.10 18.37 -12.59
CA ASP A 135 -6.64 18.33 -12.54
C ASP A 135 -6.16 16.99 -11.99
N ALA A 136 -6.89 16.45 -11.01
CA ALA A 136 -6.59 15.13 -10.44
C ALA A 136 -7.83 14.49 -9.77
N TYR A 137 -7.68 13.21 -9.42
CA TYR A 137 -8.71 12.39 -8.80
C TYR A 137 -8.20 11.80 -7.50
N PHE A 138 -8.96 11.96 -6.40
CA PHE A 138 -8.76 11.21 -5.17
C PHE A 138 -9.47 9.87 -5.24
N ILE A 139 -8.85 8.82 -4.70
CA ILE A 139 -9.44 7.47 -4.64
C ILE A 139 -9.59 7.07 -3.17
N PHE A 140 -10.83 6.71 -2.77
CA PHE A 140 -11.16 6.29 -1.41
C PHE A 140 -11.90 4.96 -1.39
N ASP A 141 -11.71 4.20 -0.30
CA ASP A 141 -12.59 3.11 0.10
C ASP A 141 -13.77 3.68 0.92
N ALA A 142 -14.91 3.01 0.91
CA ALA A 142 -16.15 3.55 1.44
C ALA A 142 -16.18 3.69 2.98
N ASP A 143 -15.31 2.97 3.68
CA ASP A 143 -15.18 2.92 5.15
C ASP A 143 -14.18 3.94 5.73
N ASN A 144 -13.61 4.79 4.88
CA ASN A 144 -12.66 5.81 5.31
C ASN A 144 -13.35 7.03 5.92
N LEU A 145 -12.58 7.75 6.77
CA LEU A 145 -12.82 9.15 7.13
C LEU A 145 -11.63 10.00 6.76
N VAL A 146 -11.88 11.26 6.44
CA VAL A 146 -10.85 12.16 5.93
C VAL A 146 -10.68 13.34 6.87
N ASP A 147 -9.43 13.67 7.24
CA ASP A 147 -9.13 14.88 8.03
C ASP A 147 -9.65 16.13 7.31
N PRO A 148 -10.19 17.14 8.01
CA PRO A 148 -10.73 18.36 7.40
C PRO A 148 -9.75 19.10 6.49
N ASN A 149 -8.45 18.97 6.67
CA ASN A 149 -7.42 19.61 5.85
C ASN A 149 -6.80 18.69 4.79
N PHE A 150 -7.31 17.48 4.62
CA PHE A 150 -6.72 16.49 3.75
C PHE A 150 -6.52 17.00 2.33
N VAL A 151 -7.59 17.52 1.71
CA VAL A 151 -7.55 18.03 0.33
C VAL A 151 -6.61 19.23 0.22
N LEU A 152 -6.63 20.14 1.20
CA LEU A 152 -5.74 21.29 1.25
C LEU A 152 -4.27 20.88 1.30
N GLU A 153 -3.91 19.94 2.17
CA GLU A 153 -2.54 19.47 2.31
C GLU A 153 -2.07 18.69 1.07
N MET A 154 -2.95 17.88 0.47
CA MET A 154 -2.66 17.22 -0.80
C MET A 154 -2.46 18.22 -1.95
N ASN A 155 -3.27 19.28 -2.00
CA ASN A 155 -3.14 20.35 -2.98
C ASN A 155 -1.76 21.02 -2.90
N LYS A 156 -1.22 21.26 -1.70
CA LYS A 156 0.12 21.84 -1.53
C LYS A 156 1.22 20.98 -2.14
N VAL A 157 1.10 19.65 -2.05
CA VAL A 157 2.09 18.73 -2.68
C VAL A 157 1.87 18.66 -4.19
N TYR A 158 0.60 18.59 -4.63
CA TYR A 158 0.26 18.48 -6.05
C TYR A 158 0.68 19.72 -6.84
N ASP A 159 0.46 20.90 -6.28
CA ASP A 159 0.79 22.19 -6.89
C ASP A 159 2.32 22.39 -7.12
N GLN A 160 3.17 21.69 -6.36
CA GLN A 160 4.61 21.65 -6.63
C GLN A 160 4.97 20.96 -7.95
N GLY A 161 4.03 20.21 -8.54
CA GLY A 161 4.17 19.55 -9.83
C GLY A 161 5.04 18.28 -9.84
N GLY A 162 5.04 17.61 -10.99
CA GLY A 162 5.93 16.48 -11.26
C GLY A 162 5.48 15.14 -10.68
N TYR A 163 4.25 15.05 -10.13
CA TYR A 163 3.69 13.82 -9.57
C TYR A 163 2.61 13.23 -10.48
N GLY A 164 2.74 11.94 -10.80
CA GLY A 164 1.66 11.17 -11.43
C GLY A 164 0.62 10.70 -10.43
N ALA A 165 1.04 10.53 -9.16
CA ALA A 165 0.17 10.24 -8.04
C ALA A 165 0.80 10.71 -6.72
N ILE A 166 -0.01 10.82 -5.67
CA ILE A 166 0.45 11.20 -4.33
C ILE A 166 -0.32 10.33 -3.33
N THR A 167 0.38 9.61 -2.46
CA THR A 167 -0.23 8.87 -1.35
C THR A 167 -0.22 9.71 -0.07
N CYS A 168 -1.03 9.31 0.92
CA CYS A 168 -1.26 10.04 2.15
C CYS A 168 -0.76 9.31 3.39
N TYR A 169 -0.93 9.94 4.55
CA TYR A 169 -0.75 9.34 5.86
C TYR A 169 -2.00 8.55 6.24
N ARG A 170 -1.90 7.23 6.23
CA ARG A 170 -3.00 6.32 6.60
C ARG A 170 -2.95 6.01 8.08
N ASN A 171 -3.94 6.49 8.82
CA ASN A 171 -4.17 6.20 10.23
C ASN A 171 -5.31 5.19 10.39
N SER A 172 -5.59 4.73 11.61
CA SER A 172 -6.65 3.76 11.91
C SER A 172 -7.77 4.41 12.71
N ARG A 173 -9.03 4.12 12.36
CA ARG A 173 -10.23 4.50 13.15
C ARG A 173 -10.36 3.70 14.45
N ASN A 174 -9.96 2.44 14.40
CA ASN A 174 -10.24 1.44 15.44
C ASN A 174 -8.96 0.85 16.04
N PHE A 175 -7.91 1.68 16.22
CA PHE A 175 -6.64 1.25 16.82
C PHE A 175 -6.84 0.51 18.15
N GLY A 176 -7.69 1.03 19.02
CA GLY A 176 -7.94 0.50 20.36
C GLY A 176 -8.91 -0.69 20.42
N ALA A 177 -9.44 -1.19 19.28
CA ALA A 177 -10.43 -2.25 19.28
C ALA A 177 -9.84 -3.58 19.77
N ASN A 178 -8.67 -3.97 19.28
CA ASN A 178 -7.90 -5.14 19.75
C ASN A 178 -6.49 -5.18 19.15
N TRP A 179 -5.71 -6.23 19.50
CA TRP A 179 -4.33 -6.38 19.06
C TRP A 179 -4.18 -6.58 17.54
N ILE A 180 -5.21 -7.09 16.85
CA ILE A 180 -5.19 -7.29 15.38
C ILE A 180 -5.26 -5.92 14.71
N SER A 181 -6.27 -5.10 15.05
CA SER A 181 -6.44 -3.75 14.50
C SER A 181 -5.24 -2.84 14.84
N ALA A 182 -4.73 -2.92 16.07
CA ALA A 182 -3.52 -2.22 16.49
C ALA A 182 -2.29 -2.62 15.64
N GLY A 183 -2.13 -3.93 15.38
CA GLY A 183 -1.03 -4.43 14.55
C GLY A 183 -1.08 -3.92 13.11
N TYR A 184 -2.28 -3.84 12.49
CA TYR A 184 -2.46 -3.22 11.18
C TYR A 184 -2.15 -1.72 11.21
N ALA A 185 -2.64 -1.01 12.20
CA ALA A 185 -2.37 0.41 12.35
C ALA A 185 -0.87 0.69 12.44
N VAL A 186 -0.13 -0.01 13.31
CA VAL A 186 1.33 0.11 13.42
C VAL A 186 2.03 -0.21 12.10
N TRP A 187 1.54 -1.20 11.34
CA TRP A 187 2.08 -1.53 10.02
C TRP A 187 1.96 -0.37 9.04
N PHE A 188 0.78 0.25 8.90
CA PHE A 188 0.58 1.39 7.99
C PHE A 188 1.31 2.65 8.45
N LEU A 189 1.37 2.90 9.76
CA LEU A 189 2.15 4.01 10.32
C LEU A 189 3.66 3.84 10.06
N ARG A 190 4.18 2.61 10.19
CA ARG A 190 5.54 2.26 9.80
C ARG A 190 5.79 2.52 8.31
N GLU A 191 4.87 2.08 7.46
CA GLU A 191 4.96 2.28 6.01
C GLU A 191 5.01 3.76 5.65
N ALA A 192 4.10 4.55 6.18
CA ALA A 192 4.07 5.99 6.00
C ALA A 192 5.39 6.64 6.43
N ARG A 193 5.84 6.32 7.66
CA ARG A 193 6.98 6.99 8.31
C ARG A 193 8.33 6.55 7.81
N PHE A 194 8.53 5.24 7.62
CA PHE A 194 9.85 4.66 7.37
C PHE A 194 10.04 4.11 5.95
N LEU A 195 9.00 4.18 5.11
CA LEU A 195 9.10 3.84 3.70
C LEU A 195 8.70 5.01 2.80
N ASN A 196 7.44 5.48 2.85
CA ASN A 196 6.97 6.51 1.93
C ASN A 196 7.63 7.87 2.18
N PHE A 197 7.80 8.28 3.44
CA PHE A 197 8.48 9.54 3.75
C PHE A 197 9.95 9.59 3.27
N PRO A 198 10.80 8.58 3.53
CA PRO A 198 12.14 8.52 2.95
C PRO A 198 12.16 8.48 1.42
N ARG A 199 11.26 7.73 0.79
CA ARG A 199 11.11 7.69 -0.68
C ARG A 199 10.83 9.08 -1.24
N MET A 200 9.90 9.81 -0.61
CA MET A 200 9.57 11.18 -0.99
C MET A 200 10.79 12.09 -0.94
N LEU A 201 11.60 12.03 0.14
CA LEU A 201 12.81 12.84 0.32
C LEU A 201 13.91 12.48 -0.67
N LEU A 202 14.05 11.22 -1.02
CA LEU A 202 15.04 10.73 -1.99
C LEU A 202 14.59 10.94 -3.44
N GLY A 203 13.32 11.31 -3.66
CA GLY A 203 12.73 11.49 -4.98
C GLY A 203 12.53 10.17 -5.73
N THR A 204 12.45 9.06 -5.01
CA THR A 204 12.05 7.74 -5.53
C THR A 204 10.55 7.56 -5.43
N ASN A 205 9.99 6.49 -6.01
CA ASN A 205 8.55 6.26 -5.97
C ASN A 205 8.10 5.76 -4.61
N CYS A 206 7.15 6.48 -4.01
CA CYS A 206 6.27 5.90 -3.00
C CYS A 206 5.39 4.83 -3.63
N HIS A 207 4.69 4.03 -2.82
CA HIS A 207 3.61 3.21 -3.34
C HIS A 207 2.27 3.61 -2.70
N VAL A 208 1.20 3.42 -3.42
CA VAL A 208 -0.15 3.62 -2.91
C VAL A 208 -0.63 2.35 -2.21
N SER A 209 -1.41 2.49 -1.15
CA SER A 209 -1.86 1.39 -0.29
C SER A 209 -3.39 1.32 -0.26
N GLY A 210 -3.98 1.14 -1.43
CA GLY A 210 -5.42 0.92 -1.60
C GLY A 210 -6.24 2.19 -1.62
N THR A 211 -6.09 3.09 -0.67
CA THR A 211 -7.00 4.21 -0.45
C THR A 211 -6.28 5.51 -0.10
N GLY A 212 -7.00 6.65 -0.14
CA GLY A 212 -6.49 7.95 0.27
C GLY A 212 -5.39 8.50 -0.63
N PHE A 213 -5.38 8.19 -1.91
CA PHE A 213 -4.36 8.70 -2.83
C PHE A 213 -4.96 9.56 -3.94
N LEU A 214 -4.14 10.48 -4.43
CA LEU A 214 -4.43 11.35 -5.56
C LEU A 214 -3.76 10.79 -6.81
N ILE A 215 -4.43 10.87 -7.96
CA ILE A 215 -3.89 10.54 -9.28
C ILE A 215 -4.08 11.75 -10.19
N SER A 216 -3.03 12.19 -10.86
CA SER A 216 -3.12 13.23 -11.89
C SER A 216 -4.06 12.79 -13.03
N ALA A 217 -4.89 13.72 -13.51
CA ALA A 217 -5.75 13.46 -14.64
C ALA A 217 -4.99 13.07 -15.91
N ASP A 218 -3.74 13.55 -16.07
CA ASP A 218 -2.90 13.17 -17.19
C ASP A 218 -2.60 11.66 -17.21
N VAL A 219 -2.40 11.06 -16.03
CA VAL A 219 -2.18 9.60 -15.92
C VAL A 219 -3.43 8.83 -16.33
N ILE A 220 -4.61 9.31 -15.96
CA ILE A 220 -5.89 8.69 -16.35
C ILE A 220 -6.11 8.84 -17.85
N ARG A 221 -5.86 10.02 -18.42
CA ARG A 221 -5.98 10.28 -19.86
C ARG A 221 -5.00 9.43 -20.68
N GLU A 222 -3.72 9.38 -20.28
CA GLU A 222 -2.70 8.56 -20.92
C GLU A 222 -3.05 7.07 -20.93
N ASN A 223 -3.57 6.56 -19.82
CA ASN A 223 -4.00 5.17 -19.68
C ASN A 223 -5.39 4.89 -20.28
N LYS A 224 -6.11 5.90 -20.77
CA LYS A 224 -7.50 5.81 -21.29
C LYS A 224 -8.46 5.19 -20.25
N GLY A 225 -8.29 5.58 -18.98
CA GLY A 225 -9.01 5.08 -17.83
C GLY A 225 -8.11 4.38 -16.79
N TRP A 226 -8.61 3.33 -16.14
CA TRP A 226 -7.93 2.56 -15.11
C TRP A 226 -7.69 1.11 -15.57
N PRO A 227 -6.53 0.78 -16.15
CA PRO A 227 -6.27 -0.56 -16.70
C PRO A 227 -5.79 -1.59 -15.69
N TYR A 228 -5.79 -1.28 -14.40
CA TYR A 228 -5.26 -2.12 -13.33
C TYR A 228 -6.41 -2.92 -12.69
N HIS A 229 -6.33 -4.26 -12.75
CA HIS A 229 -7.44 -5.14 -12.37
C HIS A 229 -7.01 -6.35 -11.54
N LEU A 230 -5.74 -6.43 -11.14
CA LEU A 230 -5.27 -7.49 -10.25
C LEU A 230 -5.86 -7.33 -8.84
N LEU A 231 -5.68 -8.34 -8.00
CA LEU A 231 -6.23 -8.31 -6.62
C LEU A 231 -5.66 -7.18 -5.75
N THR A 232 -4.49 -6.67 -6.13
CA THR A 232 -3.83 -5.49 -5.56
C THR A 232 -3.59 -4.49 -6.69
N GLU A 233 -4.68 -3.87 -7.17
CA GLU A 233 -4.65 -2.92 -8.29
C GLU A 233 -3.84 -1.66 -7.99
N ASP A 234 -3.72 -1.31 -6.72
CA ASP A 234 -2.94 -0.22 -6.17
C ASP A 234 -1.43 -0.46 -6.31
N ILE A 235 -0.99 -1.67 -5.96
CA ILE A 235 0.40 -2.11 -6.13
C ILE A 235 0.70 -2.29 -7.63
N GLU A 236 -0.23 -2.85 -8.41
CA GLU A 236 -0.11 -2.93 -9.86
C GLU A 236 0.10 -1.54 -10.49
N PHE A 237 -0.68 -0.55 -10.05
CA PHE A 237 -0.54 0.84 -10.45
C PHE A 237 0.83 1.42 -10.05
N SER A 238 1.26 1.18 -8.81
CA SER A 238 2.55 1.67 -8.29
C SER A 238 3.74 1.13 -9.08
N VAL A 239 3.71 -0.16 -9.39
CA VAL A 239 4.69 -0.83 -10.26
C VAL A 239 4.67 -0.24 -11.67
N GLY A 240 3.48 -0.04 -12.25
CA GLY A 240 3.30 0.60 -13.55
C GLY A 240 3.91 2.00 -13.61
N CYS A 241 3.74 2.80 -12.54
CA CYS A 241 4.34 4.12 -12.42
C CYS A 241 5.88 4.04 -12.36
N ALA A 242 6.45 3.13 -11.57
CA ALA A 242 7.89 2.94 -11.48
C ALA A 242 8.51 2.56 -12.83
N LEU A 243 7.91 1.62 -13.54
CA LEU A 243 8.36 1.19 -14.88
C LEU A 243 8.31 2.32 -15.91
N LYS A 244 7.29 3.17 -15.87
CA LYS A 244 7.14 4.33 -16.75
C LYS A 244 7.99 5.54 -16.31
N GLY A 245 8.61 5.50 -15.11
CA GLY A 245 9.31 6.64 -14.52
C GLY A 245 8.35 7.75 -14.07
N ARG A 246 7.08 7.45 -13.86
CA ARG A 246 6.07 8.35 -13.28
C ARG A 246 6.26 8.41 -11.78
N ARG A 247 6.45 9.60 -11.23
CA ARG A 247 6.73 9.79 -9.81
C ARG A 247 5.47 9.67 -8.97
N ILE A 248 5.52 8.87 -7.91
CA ILE A 248 4.52 8.83 -6.84
C ILE A 248 5.10 9.55 -5.64
N GLY A 249 4.42 10.64 -5.21
CA GLY A 249 4.77 11.40 -4.03
C GLY A 249 4.09 10.89 -2.75
N TYR A 250 4.38 11.57 -1.63
CA TYR A 250 3.77 11.31 -0.34
C TYR A 250 3.47 12.62 0.40
N CYS A 251 2.30 12.73 1.00
CA CYS A 251 1.90 13.86 1.82
C CYS A 251 1.72 13.43 3.29
N ASP A 252 2.65 13.85 4.16
CA ASP A 252 2.67 13.49 5.59
C ASP A 252 1.51 14.12 6.39
N LYS A 253 0.98 15.25 5.93
CA LYS A 253 -0.06 16.00 6.62
C LYS A 253 -1.48 15.69 6.14
N ALA A 254 -1.62 15.05 4.99
CA ALA A 254 -2.92 14.57 4.53
C ALA A 254 -3.24 13.25 5.22
N VAL A 255 -4.18 13.27 6.15
CA VAL A 255 -4.50 12.12 7.00
C VAL A 255 -5.85 11.52 6.62
N ILE A 256 -5.88 10.21 6.45
CA ILE A 256 -7.11 9.42 6.41
C ILE A 256 -7.18 8.49 7.62
N TYR A 257 -8.38 8.17 8.03
CA TYR A 257 -8.68 7.20 9.08
C TYR A 257 -9.41 6.03 8.45
N ASP A 258 -8.77 4.87 8.49
CA ASP A 258 -9.21 3.65 7.83
C ASP A 258 -9.61 2.59 8.86
N GLU A 259 -10.64 1.79 8.56
CA GLU A 259 -11.08 0.73 9.45
C GLU A 259 -10.24 -0.54 9.23
N GLN A 260 -9.72 -1.09 10.34
CA GLN A 260 -8.87 -2.28 10.29
C GLN A 260 -9.64 -3.54 10.73
N PRO A 261 -9.28 -4.73 10.21
CA PRO A 261 -9.86 -5.98 10.66
C PRO A 261 -9.77 -6.17 12.17
N THR A 262 -10.86 -6.65 12.78
CA THR A 262 -10.92 -6.94 14.21
C THR A 262 -10.93 -8.42 14.52
N THR A 263 -11.16 -9.29 13.53
CA THR A 263 -11.15 -10.72 13.71
C THR A 263 -9.98 -11.39 12.98
N PHE A 264 -9.49 -12.52 13.52
CA PHE A 264 -8.42 -13.28 12.90
C PHE A 264 -8.81 -13.73 11.48
N ARG A 265 -10.06 -14.16 11.27
CA ARG A 265 -10.55 -14.62 9.96
C ARG A 265 -10.50 -13.51 8.93
N GLN A 266 -11.01 -12.31 9.26
CA GLN A 266 -10.93 -11.14 8.36
C GLN A 266 -9.47 -10.80 8.01
N SER A 267 -8.59 -10.78 9.04
CA SER A 267 -7.16 -10.54 8.86
C SER A 267 -6.51 -11.58 7.96
N TRP A 268 -6.83 -12.87 8.14
CA TRP A 268 -6.31 -13.97 7.34
C TRP A 268 -6.74 -13.85 5.87
N ASP A 269 -8.04 -13.68 5.63
CA ASP A 269 -8.61 -13.57 4.28
C ASP A 269 -8.03 -12.36 3.53
N GLN A 270 -7.86 -11.23 4.22
CA GLN A 270 -7.27 -10.01 3.65
C GLN A 270 -5.79 -10.21 3.29
N ARG A 271 -4.98 -10.77 4.18
CA ARG A 271 -3.55 -11.03 3.94
C ARG A 271 -3.34 -12.08 2.85
N LEU A 272 -4.19 -13.10 2.79
CA LEU A 272 -4.16 -14.10 1.72
C LEU A 272 -4.45 -13.45 0.36
N ARG A 273 -5.43 -12.55 0.30
CA ARG A 273 -5.73 -11.76 -0.91
C ARG A 273 -4.54 -10.89 -1.32
N TRP A 274 -3.88 -10.21 -0.37
CA TRP A 274 -2.70 -9.39 -0.66
C TRP A 274 -1.53 -10.22 -1.17
N SER A 275 -1.21 -11.33 -0.51
CA SER A 275 -0.14 -12.23 -0.95
C SER A 275 -0.39 -12.75 -2.35
N LYS A 276 -1.63 -13.19 -2.65
CA LYS A 276 -2.02 -13.63 -4.00
C LYS A 276 -1.88 -12.49 -5.02
N GLY A 277 -2.28 -11.28 -4.66
CA GLY A 277 -2.12 -10.09 -5.50
C GLY A 277 -0.66 -9.79 -5.81
N PHE A 278 0.23 -9.85 -4.82
CA PHE A 278 1.67 -9.63 -5.02
C PHE A 278 2.28 -10.66 -5.97
N TYR A 279 1.93 -11.95 -5.85
CA TYR A 279 2.37 -12.97 -6.81
C TYR A 279 1.84 -12.70 -8.22
N GLN A 280 0.60 -12.21 -8.36
CA GLN A 280 0.06 -11.83 -9.68
C GLN A 280 0.83 -10.65 -10.28
N VAL A 281 1.16 -9.64 -9.48
CA VAL A 281 1.95 -8.48 -9.91
C VAL A 281 3.37 -8.91 -10.29
N ASP A 282 4.01 -9.76 -9.48
CA ASP A 282 5.35 -10.27 -9.76
C ASP A 282 5.38 -11.10 -11.05
N ALA A 283 4.45 -12.01 -11.22
CA ALA A 283 4.34 -12.82 -12.45
C ALA A 283 4.16 -11.96 -13.71
N LYS A 284 3.43 -10.83 -13.61
CA LYS A 284 3.17 -9.92 -14.72
C LYS A 284 4.32 -8.95 -15.00
N TYR A 285 4.95 -8.42 -13.96
CA TYR A 285 5.87 -7.28 -14.06
C TYR A 285 7.29 -7.55 -13.53
N GLY A 286 7.52 -8.66 -12.82
CA GLY A 286 8.79 -8.94 -12.14
C GLY A 286 9.99 -8.88 -13.09
N ALA A 287 9.93 -9.55 -14.24
CA ALA A 287 11.00 -9.48 -15.24
C ALA A 287 11.26 -8.06 -15.76
N GLN A 288 10.20 -7.24 -15.91
CA GLN A 288 10.33 -5.84 -16.35
C GLN A 288 10.98 -4.98 -15.27
N LEU A 289 10.63 -5.20 -14.00
CA LEU A 289 11.25 -4.52 -12.86
C LEU A 289 12.73 -4.86 -12.75
N VAL A 290 13.10 -6.16 -12.88
CA VAL A 290 14.50 -6.60 -12.91
C VAL A 290 15.26 -5.91 -14.04
N LYS A 291 14.72 -5.91 -15.27
CA LYS A 291 15.31 -5.18 -16.40
C LYS A 291 15.42 -3.68 -16.12
N GLY A 292 14.43 -3.10 -15.42
CA GLY A 292 14.40 -1.68 -15.08
C GLY A 292 15.52 -1.27 -14.10
N PHE A 293 15.79 -2.07 -13.08
CA PHE A 293 16.86 -1.75 -12.13
C PHE A 293 18.26 -2.12 -12.61
N CYS A 294 18.40 -3.07 -13.55
CA CYS A 294 19.69 -3.40 -14.17
C CYS A 294 20.19 -2.36 -15.18
N GLN A 295 19.42 -1.29 -15.44
CA GLN A 295 19.84 -0.16 -16.29
C GLN A 295 20.79 0.77 -15.55
N LYS A 296 21.19 1.88 -16.20
CA LYS A 296 22.02 2.92 -15.58
C LYS A 296 21.40 3.36 -14.25
N PRO A 297 22.19 3.57 -13.17
CA PRO A 297 21.67 3.93 -11.86
C PRO A 297 21.01 5.32 -11.90
N THR A 298 19.72 5.35 -11.81
CA THR A 298 18.85 6.54 -11.81
C THR A 298 17.80 6.41 -10.72
N ARG A 299 17.04 7.48 -10.44
CA ARG A 299 15.88 7.40 -9.54
C ARG A 299 14.84 6.40 -10.03
N LYS A 300 14.68 6.24 -11.34
CA LYS A 300 13.79 5.26 -11.96
C LYS A 300 14.28 3.84 -11.69
N SER A 301 15.55 3.54 -11.93
CA SER A 301 16.10 2.19 -11.69
C SER A 301 16.06 1.82 -10.22
N TRP A 302 16.31 2.77 -9.31
CA TRP A 302 16.12 2.55 -7.88
C TRP A 302 14.66 2.29 -7.52
N SER A 303 13.72 3.03 -8.11
CA SER A 303 12.29 2.79 -7.91
C SER A 303 11.85 1.42 -8.42
N CYS A 304 12.40 0.94 -9.54
CA CYS A 304 12.16 -0.43 -10.03
C CYS A 304 12.70 -1.48 -9.05
N TYR A 305 13.91 -1.26 -8.49
CA TYR A 305 14.48 -2.14 -7.46
C TYR A 305 13.59 -2.19 -6.22
N ASP A 306 13.22 -1.04 -5.67
CA ASP A 306 12.39 -0.94 -4.46
C ASP A 306 11.00 -1.57 -4.66
N MET A 307 10.37 -1.35 -5.82
CA MET A 307 9.10 -2.02 -6.15
C MET A 307 9.27 -3.54 -6.31
N PHE A 308 10.34 -4.01 -6.95
CA PHE A 308 10.64 -5.43 -7.03
C PHE A 308 10.82 -6.03 -5.64
N MET A 309 11.59 -5.38 -4.76
CA MET A 309 11.79 -5.81 -3.38
C MET A 309 10.50 -5.80 -2.55
N THR A 310 9.52 -4.98 -2.93
CA THR A 310 8.20 -4.94 -2.29
C THR A 310 7.33 -6.13 -2.69
N VAL A 311 7.34 -6.54 -3.98
CA VAL A 311 6.37 -7.52 -4.50
C VAL A 311 6.90 -8.97 -4.57
N ALA A 312 8.20 -9.18 -4.71
CA ALA A 312 8.75 -10.50 -5.04
C ALA A 312 9.68 -11.13 -3.99
N PRO A 313 10.85 -10.55 -3.64
CA PRO A 313 11.93 -11.38 -3.08
C PRO A 313 11.62 -11.99 -1.72
N GLY A 314 10.95 -11.27 -0.81
CA GLY A 314 10.67 -11.78 0.53
C GLY A 314 9.87 -13.09 0.49
N MET A 315 8.78 -13.12 -0.28
CA MET A 315 7.94 -14.32 -0.43
C MET A 315 8.64 -15.42 -1.22
N LEU A 316 9.32 -15.08 -2.31
CA LEU A 316 10.04 -16.06 -3.15
C LEU A 316 11.19 -16.70 -2.38
N LEU A 317 12.02 -15.90 -1.70
CA LEU A 317 13.12 -16.41 -0.88
C LEU A 317 12.63 -17.31 0.25
N THR A 318 11.51 -16.96 0.89
CA THR A 318 10.89 -17.80 1.92
C THR A 318 10.43 -19.15 1.34
N LEU A 319 9.76 -19.15 0.18
CA LEU A 319 9.33 -20.38 -0.49
C LEU A 319 10.54 -21.23 -0.90
N VAL A 320 11.60 -20.65 -1.45
CA VAL A 320 12.83 -21.34 -1.83
C VAL A 320 13.49 -21.95 -0.58
N THR A 321 13.55 -21.20 0.53
CA THR A 321 14.11 -21.67 1.80
C THR A 321 13.35 -22.89 2.30
N ILE A 322 12.03 -22.82 2.38
CA ILE A 322 11.19 -23.91 2.86
C ILE A 322 11.31 -25.12 1.93
N ALA A 323 11.17 -24.92 0.62
CA ALA A 323 11.24 -26.02 -0.35
C ALA A 323 12.58 -26.72 -0.34
N PHE A 324 13.70 -25.97 -0.33
CA PHE A 324 15.04 -26.56 -0.27
C PHE A 324 15.25 -27.40 1.00
N ASN A 325 14.94 -26.85 2.16
CA ASN A 325 15.13 -27.57 3.42
C ASN A 325 14.24 -28.82 3.50
N LEU A 326 12.98 -28.76 3.04
CA LEU A 326 12.10 -29.93 2.96
C LEU A 326 12.68 -31.01 2.02
N VAL A 327 13.09 -30.62 0.81
CA VAL A 327 13.69 -31.56 -0.16
C VAL A 327 14.92 -32.23 0.45
N MET A 328 15.78 -31.49 1.15
CA MET A 328 16.98 -32.06 1.77
C MET A 328 16.64 -32.99 2.95
N CYS A 329 15.61 -32.68 3.74
CA CYS A 329 15.11 -33.57 4.78
C CYS A 329 14.57 -34.90 4.21
N PHE A 330 13.87 -34.86 3.07
CA PHE A 330 13.38 -36.07 2.40
C PHE A 330 14.55 -36.83 1.73
N ALA A 331 15.46 -36.16 1.06
CA ALA A 331 16.58 -36.77 0.35
C ALA A 331 17.58 -37.50 1.29
N CYS A 332 17.63 -37.14 2.57
CA CYS A 332 18.53 -37.77 3.53
C CYS A 332 17.97 -39.04 4.19
N LEU A 333 16.69 -39.39 3.99
CA LEU A 333 16.05 -40.52 4.72
C LEU A 333 16.71 -41.90 4.49
N GLY A 334 17.44 -42.08 3.40
CA GLY A 334 18.21 -43.30 3.12
C GLY A 334 19.69 -43.28 3.62
N GLN A 335 20.11 -42.21 4.31
CA GLN A 335 21.47 -42.02 4.75
C GLN A 335 21.69 -42.54 6.20
N PRO A 336 22.96 -42.70 6.65
CA PRO A 336 23.25 -43.04 8.04
C PRO A 336 22.61 -42.03 9.01
N MET A 337 22.18 -42.53 10.18
CA MET A 337 21.43 -41.78 11.19
C MET A 337 22.09 -40.44 11.60
N TYR A 338 23.42 -40.39 11.66
CA TYR A 338 24.16 -39.17 12.01
C TYR A 338 23.99 -38.07 10.95
N ILE A 339 23.86 -38.43 9.65
CA ILE A 339 23.60 -37.48 8.54
C ILE A 339 22.17 -37.00 8.62
N ILE A 340 21.21 -37.92 8.83
CA ILE A 340 19.78 -37.56 8.97
C ILE A 340 19.64 -36.55 10.11
N ARG A 341 20.14 -36.90 11.31
CA ARG A 341 20.08 -36.02 12.50
C ARG A 341 20.74 -34.65 12.19
N GLY A 342 21.93 -34.63 11.60
CA GLY A 342 22.63 -33.38 11.25
C GLY A 342 21.86 -32.49 10.30
N ILE A 343 21.18 -33.04 9.27
CA ILE A 343 20.39 -32.25 8.33
C ILE A 343 19.12 -31.69 9.00
N PHE A 344 18.40 -32.49 9.80
CA PHE A 344 17.24 -32.04 10.54
C PHE A 344 17.61 -30.95 11.58
N ASP A 345 18.73 -31.07 12.27
CA ASP A 345 19.20 -30.08 13.22
C ASP A 345 19.55 -28.75 12.53
N VAL A 346 20.26 -28.78 11.40
CA VAL A 346 20.61 -27.58 10.62
C VAL A 346 19.38 -26.93 10.02
N ALA A 347 18.52 -27.69 9.36
CA ALA A 347 17.30 -27.18 8.75
C ALA A 347 16.34 -26.60 9.81
N GLY A 348 16.12 -27.33 10.89
CA GLY A 348 15.25 -26.92 12.00
C GLY A 348 15.75 -25.67 12.70
N SER A 349 17.04 -25.64 13.05
CA SER A 349 17.67 -24.46 13.68
C SER A 349 17.62 -23.24 12.79
N PHE A 350 17.88 -23.39 11.49
CA PHE A 350 17.81 -22.28 10.54
C PHE A 350 16.38 -21.74 10.40
N LEU A 351 15.38 -22.61 10.21
CA LEU A 351 13.99 -22.20 10.12
C LEU A 351 13.49 -21.53 11.40
N MET A 352 13.84 -22.10 12.57
CA MET A 352 13.49 -21.50 13.87
C MET A 352 14.15 -20.12 14.06
N SER A 353 15.45 -20.01 13.78
CA SER A 353 16.17 -18.74 13.84
C SER A 353 15.57 -17.70 12.90
N THR A 354 15.18 -18.09 11.68
CA THR A 354 14.53 -17.20 10.71
C THR A 354 13.20 -16.68 11.24
N VAL A 355 12.35 -17.57 11.79
CA VAL A 355 11.06 -17.20 12.38
C VAL A 355 11.25 -16.27 13.58
N CYS A 356 12.14 -16.62 14.51
CA CYS A 356 12.44 -15.81 15.70
C CYS A 356 12.97 -14.43 15.30
N SER A 357 13.92 -14.35 14.36
CA SER A 357 14.50 -13.09 13.89
C SER A 357 13.45 -12.21 13.20
N PHE A 358 12.54 -12.81 12.42
CA PHE A 358 11.46 -12.10 11.78
C PHE A 358 10.50 -11.47 12.80
N TYR A 359 10.01 -12.25 13.77
CA TYR A 359 9.11 -11.73 14.81
C TYR A 359 9.78 -10.72 15.74
N LEU A 360 11.05 -10.94 16.10
CA LEU A 360 11.84 -9.99 16.88
C LEU A 360 12.01 -8.67 16.10
N GLY A 361 12.33 -8.76 14.80
CA GLY A 361 12.43 -7.61 13.93
C GLY A 361 11.11 -6.82 13.84
N LEU A 362 9.97 -7.51 13.67
CA LEU A 362 8.64 -6.89 13.70
C LEU A 362 8.35 -6.20 15.03
N LEU A 363 8.67 -6.85 16.16
CA LEU A 363 8.47 -6.27 17.48
C LEU A 363 9.31 -5.00 17.68
N LEU A 364 10.60 -5.06 17.39
CA LEU A 364 11.52 -3.91 17.52
C LEU A 364 11.11 -2.76 16.61
N TYR A 365 10.73 -3.07 15.37
CA TYR A 365 10.27 -2.07 14.42
C TYR A 365 8.91 -1.45 14.83
N GLY A 366 8.01 -2.28 15.37
CA GLY A 366 6.73 -1.83 15.92
C GLY A 366 6.93 -0.91 17.13
N LEU A 367 7.77 -1.30 18.09
CA LEU A 367 8.13 -0.48 19.26
C LEU A 367 8.76 0.86 18.84
N LEU A 368 9.70 0.84 17.89
CA LEU A 368 10.29 2.06 17.34
C LEU A 368 9.24 2.95 16.70
N THR A 369 8.29 2.37 15.95
CA THR A 369 7.20 3.12 15.32
C THR A 369 6.35 3.81 16.37
N VAL A 370 5.94 3.09 17.42
CA VAL A 370 5.14 3.65 18.53
C VAL A 370 5.89 4.75 19.29
N LEU A 371 7.19 4.56 19.54
CA LEU A 371 8.02 5.57 20.21
C LEU A 371 8.23 6.84 19.37
N CYS A 372 8.30 6.70 18.04
CA CYS A 372 8.50 7.83 17.13
C CYS A 372 7.22 8.58 16.79
N LEU A 373 6.09 7.90 16.89
CA LEU A 373 4.77 8.48 16.73
C LEU A 373 4.25 8.81 18.11
N SER A 374 3.95 10.08 18.37
CA SER A 374 3.36 10.46 19.65
C SER A 374 2.11 9.58 19.89
N LEU A 375 2.00 8.99 21.08
CA LEU A 375 0.85 8.15 21.45
C LEU A 375 -0.49 8.87 21.22
N ILE A 376 -0.51 10.19 21.31
CA ILE A 376 -1.66 11.05 21.05
C ILE A 376 -2.15 10.90 19.59
N HIS A 377 -1.25 10.83 18.61
CA HIS A 377 -1.62 10.61 17.20
C HIS A 377 -2.11 9.21 16.90
N ILE A 378 -1.78 8.23 17.73
CA ILE A 378 -2.19 6.83 17.55
C ILE A 378 -3.50 6.54 18.29
N SER A 379 -3.67 7.10 19.50
CA SER A 379 -4.77 6.76 20.42
C SER A 379 -6.00 7.70 20.38
N GLU A 380 -5.90 8.88 19.76
CA GLU A 380 -6.98 9.89 19.73
C GLU A 380 -7.54 10.24 18.33
N PRO A 381 -7.62 9.32 17.35
CA PRO A 381 -8.29 9.65 16.10
C PRO A 381 -9.81 9.90 16.27
N THR A 382 -10.38 9.43 17.38
CA THR A 382 -11.83 9.46 17.61
C THR A 382 -12.36 10.78 18.16
N ARG A 383 -11.54 11.66 18.75
CA ARG A 383 -12.03 12.96 19.27
C ARG A 383 -12.33 13.99 18.18
N HIS A 384 -11.65 13.93 17.04
CA HIS A 384 -11.90 14.85 15.91
C HIS A 384 -12.95 14.34 14.91
N ALA A 385 -13.34 13.07 14.98
CA ALA A 385 -14.37 12.50 14.13
C ALA A 385 -15.76 12.48 14.74
N GLN A 386 -15.94 13.03 15.98
CA GLN A 386 -17.22 13.09 16.69
C GLN A 386 -17.77 14.51 16.84
N ILE A 387 -17.22 15.51 16.12
CA ILE A 387 -17.78 16.88 16.12
C ILE A 387 -18.37 17.18 14.75
#